data_5e66810935d9d64bcb8b44ebead47f09
#
_entry.id   5e66810935d9d64bcb8b44ebead47f09
#
_cell.length_a   1.000
_cell.length_b   1.000
_cell.length_c   1.000
_cell.angle_alpha   90.00
_cell.angle_beta   90.00
_cell.angle_gamma   90.00
#
_symmetry.space_group_name_H-M   'P 1'
#
loop_
_entity.id
_entity.type
_entity.pdbx_description
1 polymer ?
#
loop_
_entity_poly.entity_id
_entity_poly.type
_entity_poly.pdbx_seq_one_letter_code
_entity_poly.pdbx_strand_id
1 'polypeptide(L)'
;MQADFLPLPLWNRQLCAGSGVPLPCNAPSAVCSGHRCGVVQRRGEAVGQLDEGMAVAAEVIEALLRGADVPTVIDADGINFLASHIDVLKEMQAPAALTPHPMELSRLTGCGVEEINRNRVHTARAFTAEYGCYLLLKGSRTVIAAPDGRVRITVSGCSALAKGGSGDVLAGVVGALAAQGYDLFDALTVGAFLHGRAGEQLAVRFGAHGALPSQLPEEIGRLLG
;
A
#
# COMPACT_ATOMS: atom_id res chain seq x y z
N MET A 1 -5.50 35.33 -11.52
CA MET A 1 -6.23 34.47 -10.59
C MET A 1 -5.18 33.65 -9.88
N GLN A 2 -4.90 34.00 -8.62
CA GLN A 2 -4.01 33.23 -7.76
C GLN A 2 -4.75 31.97 -7.34
N ALA A 3 -4.18 30.81 -7.64
CA ALA A 3 -4.65 29.56 -7.09
C ALA A 3 -4.25 29.54 -5.61
N ASP A 4 -5.22 29.62 -4.73
CA ASP A 4 -5.04 29.43 -3.30
C ASP A 4 -4.63 27.97 -3.08
N PHE A 5 -3.38 27.78 -2.74
CA PHE A 5 -2.87 26.52 -2.22
C PHE A 5 -3.60 26.25 -0.90
N LEU A 6 -4.53 25.29 -0.91
CA LEU A 6 -5.11 24.76 0.32
C LEU A 6 -3.97 24.24 1.21
N PRO A 7 -3.96 24.62 2.50
CA PRO A 7 -2.92 24.15 3.42
C PRO A 7 -3.01 22.63 3.59
N LEU A 8 -1.85 22.00 3.75
CA LEU A 8 -1.71 20.57 4.07
C LEU A 8 -2.78 20.13 5.07
N PRO A 9 -3.36 18.93 4.87
CA PRO A 9 -4.47 18.42 5.68
C PRO A 9 -4.18 18.53 7.18
N LEU A 10 -5.17 18.89 7.96
CA LEU A 10 -5.06 19.17 9.41
C LEU A 10 -4.46 17.98 10.19
N TRP A 11 -4.69 16.75 9.74
CA TRP A 11 -4.14 15.55 10.37
C TRP A 11 -2.62 15.43 10.24
N ASN A 12 -2.05 15.92 9.13
CA ASN A 12 -0.60 15.95 8.91
C ASN A 12 0.10 16.90 9.92
N ARG A 13 -0.60 17.99 10.31
CA ARG A 13 -0.10 18.92 11.34
C ARG A 13 -0.17 18.35 12.75
N GLN A 14 -1.20 17.53 13.05
CA GLN A 14 -1.36 16.95 14.38
C GLN A 14 -0.46 15.73 14.62
N LEU A 15 -0.17 14.94 13.60
CA LEU A 15 0.73 13.80 13.70
C LEU A 15 2.21 14.21 13.82
N CYS A 16 2.59 15.31 13.17
CA CYS A 16 3.97 15.83 13.20
C CYS A 16 4.25 16.78 14.39
N ALA A 17 3.23 17.26 15.12
CA ALA A 17 3.39 18.24 16.21
C ALA A 17 3.92 17.64 17.53
N GLY A 18 4.07 16.33 17.63
CA GLY A 18 4.54 15.65 18.85
C GLY A 18 6.08 15.64 19.06
N SER A 19 6.85 15.94 18.04
CA SER A 19 8.31 16.03 18.13
C SER A 19 8.76 17.44 17.82
N GLY A 20 9.04 18.26 18.79
CA GLY A 20 9.41 19.69 18.67
C GLY A 20 10.60 20.03 17.75
N VAL A 21 10.71 19.38 16.60
CA VAL A 21 11.69 19.65 15.53
C VAL A 21 10.93 19.88 14.23
N PRO A 22 10.94 21.07 13.64
CA PRO A 22 10.41 21.29 12.31
C PRO A 22 11.31 20.57 11.30
N LEU A 23 10.84 19.46 10.75
CA LEU A 23 11.48 18.85 9.59
C LEU A 23 11.01 19.60 8.33
N PRO A 24 11.94 20.02 7.45
CA PRO A 24 11.60 20.64 6.19
C PRO A 24 10.90 19.60 5.30
N CYS A 25 9.69 19.90 4.87
CA CYS A 25 8.92 19.11 3.91
C CYS A 25 9.46 19.24 2.48
N ASN A 26 10.77 19.24 2.30
CA ASN A 26 11.42 19.26 0.99
C ASN A 26 12.72 18.49 1.10
N ALA A 27 12.68 17.17 1.07
CA ALA A 27 13.85 16.36 0.79
C ALA A 27 13.64 15.67 -0.57
N PRO A 28 14.50 15.91 -1.56
CA PRO A 28 14.46 15.17 -2.80
C PRO A 28 14.89 13.73 -2.56
N SER A 29 14.07 12.82 -3.06
CA SER A 29 14.42 11.45 -3.48
C SER A 29 15.58 10.77 -2.75
N ALA A 30 15.28 10.03 -1.68
CA ALA A 30 16.09 8.89 -1.29
C ALA A 30 15.71 7.69 -2.15
N VAL A 31 16.64 7.26 -2.97
CA VAL A 31 16.58 6.09 -3.83
C VAL A 31 16.28 4.86 -2.99
N CYS A 32 15.16 4.18 -3.23
CA CYS A 32 14.88 2.87 -2.67
C CYS A 32 15.72 1.81 -3.36
N SER A 33 16.73 1.33 -2.67
CA SER A 33 17.42 0.09 -3.01
C SER A 33 16.54 -1.12 -2.64
N GLY A 34 16.09 -1.88 -3.64
CA GLY A 34 15.81 -3.28 -3.45
C GLY A 34 14.38 -3.76 -3.52
N HIS A 35 13.59 -3.42 -4.53
CA HIS A 35 12.56 -4.31 -5.06
C HIS A 35 12.41 -4.03 -6.55
N ARG A 36 12.43 -5.08 -7.31
CA ARG A 36 12.51 -5.05 -8.76
C ARG A 36 11.29 -4.36 -9.40
N CYS A 37 11.40 -3.08 -9.66
CA CYS A 37 11.32 -2.69 -11.04
C CYS A 37 12.70 -2.98 -11.61
N GLY A 38 12.86 -3.92 -12.53
CA GLY A 38 14.13 -4.51 -12.91
C GLY A 38 15.05 -3.61 -13.72
N VAL A 39 15.20 -2.32 -13.39
CA VAL A 39 15.92 -1.35 -14.23
C VAL A 39 16.77 -0.35 -13.44
N VAL A 40 16.72 -0.26 -12.12
CA VAL A 40 17.38 0.83 -11.39
C VAL A 40 18.72 0.43 -10.81
N GLN A 41 19.63 -0.03 -11.64
CA GLN A 41 21.08 0.09 -11.38
C GLN A 41 21.86 0.09 -12.69
N ARG A 42 21.81 1.18 -13.45
CA ARG A 42 22.86 1.51 -14.40
C ARG A 42 23.09 3.02 -14.46
N ARG A 43 24.37 3.37 -14.47
CA ARG A 43 24.94 4.71 -14.39
C ARG A 43 24.47 5.64 -15.52
N GLY A 44 24.13 6.85 -15.17
CA GLY A 44 24.34 8.12 -15.90
C GLY A 44 23.63 8.32 -17.24
N GLU A 45 23.64 7.40 -18.17
CA GLU A 45 23.07 7.58 -19.52
C GLU A 45 21.68 6.95 -19.68
N ALA A 46 21.25 6.12 -18.73
CA ALA A 46 19.93 5.50 -18.74
C ALA A 46 18.83 6.33 -18.04
N VAL A 47 19.18 7.42 -17.40
CA VAL A 47 18.25 8.24 -16.62
C VAL A 47 17.17 8.86 -17.50
N GLY A 48 17.53 9.38 -18.69
CA GLY A 48 16.54 9.96 -19.60
C GLY A 48 15.53 8.95 -20.15
N GLN A 49 15.99 7.73 -20.49
CA GLN A 49 15.11 6.66 -20.98
C GLN A 49 14.24 6.06 -19.86
N LEU A 50 14.75 6.07 -18.62
CA LEU A 50 13.98 5.64 -17.44
C LEU A 50 12.92 6.68 -17.08
N ASP A 51 13.23 7.96 -17.19
CA ASP A 51 12.28 9.06 -16.95
C ASP A 51 11.14 9.04 -17.97
N GLU A 52 11.41 8.79 -19.25
CA GLU A 52 10.38 8.63 -20.28
C GLU A 52 9.51 7.38 -20.01
N GLY A 53 10.11 6.26 -19.67
CA GLY A 53 9.37 5.04 -19.34
C GLY A 53 8.53 5.18 -18.07
N MET A 54 9.00 5.90 -17.08
CA MET A 54 8.24 6.22 -15.86
C MET A 54 7.12 7.21 -16.13
N ALA A 55 7.33 8.20 -17.01
CA ALA A 55 6.29 9.15 -17.40
C ALA A 55 5.14 8.44 -18.15
N VAL A 56 5.45 7.56 -19.10
CA VAL A 56 4.44 6.75 -19.81
C VAL A 56 3.69 5.83 -18.84
N ALA A 57 4.39 5.21 -17.89
CA ALA A 57 3.75 4.38 -16.88
C ALA A 57 2.82 5.21 -15.98
N ALA A 58 3.22 6.41 -15.60
CA ALA A 58 2.40 7.32 -14.80
C ALA A 58 1.11 7.73 -15.53
N GLU A 59 1.19 8.10 -16.81
CA GLU A 59 0.03 8.44 -17.64
C GLU A 59 -0.95 7.25 -17.76
N VAL A 60 -0.43 6.05 -17.95
CA VAL A 60 -1.25 4.84 -18.02
C VAL A 60 -1.92 4.55 -16.68
N ILE A 61 -1.20 4.63 -15.57
CA ILE A 61 -1.75 4.44 -14.22
C ILE A 61 -2.84 5.48 -13.94
N GLU A 62 -2.59 6.75 -14.24
CA GLU A 62 -3.56 7.83 -14.05
C GLU A 62 -4.83 7.58 -14.85
N ALA A 63 -4.71 7.25 -16.14
CA ALA A 63 -5.84 6.95 -17.01
C ALA A 63 -6.66 5.76 -16.51
N LEU A 64 -5.99 4.69 -16.05
CA LEU A 64 -6.64 3.52 -15.46
C LEU A 64 -7.39 3.88 -14.17
N LEU A 65 -6.79 4.65 -13.25
CA LEU A 65 -7.42 5.01 -11.99
C LEU A 65 -8.63 5.94 -12.20
N ARG A 66 -8.50 6.94 -13.07
CA ARG A 66 -9.61 7.86 -13.39
C ARG A 66 -10.74 7.18 -14.14
N GLY A 67 -10.43 6.20 -14.99
CA GLY A 67 -11.39 5.45 -15.79
C GLY A 67 -11.98 4.22 -15.08
N ALA A 68 -11.53 3.90 -13.87
CA ALA A 68 -11.99 2.72 -13.16
C ALA A 68 -13.47 2.85 -12.73
N ASP A 69 -14.30 1.93 -13.19
CA ASP A 69 -15.72 1.79 -12.85
C ASP A 69 -16.00 0.59 -11.93
N VAL A 70 -14.96 -0.13 -11.56
CA VAL A 70 -15.01 -1.30 -10.68
C VAL A 70 -14.08 -1.12 -9.46
N PRO A 71 -14.34 -1.81 -8.32
CA PRO A 71 -13.47 -1.77 -7.17
C PRO A 71 -12.01 -2.07 -7.54
N THR A 72 -11.09 -1.19 -7.16
CA THR A 72 -9.70 -1.23 -7.61
C THR A 72 -8.75 -1.43 -6.43
N VAL A 73 -7.83 -2.40 -6.54
CA VAL A 73 -6.74 -2.61 -5.58
C VAL A 73 -5.47 -1.97 -6.12
N ILE A 74 -4.84 -1.11 -5.33
CA ILE A 74 -3.64 -0.35 -5.68
C ILE A 74 -2.49 -0.78 -4.77
N ASP A 75 -1.41 -1.30 -5.37
CA ASP A 75 -0.20 -1.72 -4.64
C ASP A 75 1.07 -1.24 -5.37
N ALA A 76 2.20 -1.29 -4.70
CA ALA A 76 3.54 -1.07 -5.24
C ALA A 76 3.68 0.21 -6.09
N ASP A 77 3.88 0.09 -7.41
CA ASP A 77 4.09 1.24 -8.30
C ASP A 77 2.86 2.14 -8.40
N GLY A 78 1.65 1.60 -8.26
CA GLY A 78 0.44 2.39 -8.16
C GLY A 78 0.44 3.29 -6.91
N ILE A 79 0.95 2.80 -5.79
CA ILE A 79 1.11 3.59 -4.56
C ILE A 79 2.22 4.64 -4.74
N ASN A 80 3.33 4.29 -5.41
CA ASN A 80 4.39 5.24 -5.69
C ASN A 80 3.91 6.38 -6.61
N PHE A 81 3.08 6.08 -7.62
CA PHE A 81 2.43 7.09 -8.46
C PHE A 81 1.58 8.04 -7.61
N LEU A 82 0.74 7.50 -6.72
CA LEU A 82 -0.14 8.30 -5.86
C LEU A 82 0.64 9.23 -4.91
N ALA A 83 1.90 8.95 -4.59
CA ALA A 83 2.69 9.84 -3.74
C ALA A 83 2.86 11.25 -4.32
N SER A 84 2.78 11.40 -5.64
CA SER A 84 2.81 12.69 -6.34
C SER A 84 1.43 13.12 -6.88
N HIS A 85 0.43 12.24 -6.85
CA HIS A 85 -0.88 12.43 -7.48
C HIS A 85 -2.02 11.97 -6.56
N ILE A 86 -1.90 12.26 -5.27
CA ILE A 86 -2.81 11.70 -4.23
C ILE A 86 -4.27 12.10 -4.44
N ASP A 87 -4.52 13.28 -5.04
CA ASP A 87 -5.88 13.78 -5.30
C ASP A 87 -6.65 12.92 -6.31
N VAL A 88 -5.97 12.10 -7.11
CA VAL A 88 -6.60 11.13 -8.01
C VAL A 88 -7.54 10.20 -7.22
N LEU A 89 -7.23 9.86 -5.97
CA LEU A 89 -8.11 9.05 -5.11
C LEU A 89 -9.49 9.67 -4.89
N LYS A 90 -9.55 11.00 -4.80
CA LYS A 90 -10.81 11.74 -4.62
C LYS A 90 -11.63 11.86 -5.90
N GLU A 91 -11.00 11.64 -7.05
CA GLU A 91 -11.61 11.74 -8.36
C GLU A 91 -12.07 10.38 -8.90
N MET A 92 -11.65 9.28 -8.28
CA MET A 92 -12.07 7.94 -8.68
C MET A 92 -13.57 7.76 -8.52
N GLN A 93 -14.21 7.14 -9.51
CA GLN A 93 -15.65 6.84 -9.52
C GLN A 93 -15.98 5.57 -8.76
N ALA A 94 -15.05 4.62 -8.73
CA ALA A 94 -15.18 3.36 -8.03
C ALA A 94 -14.35 3.33 -6.74
N PRO A 95 -14.74 2.53 -5.75
CA PRO A 95 -13.99 2.41 -4.50
C PRO A 95 -12.57 1.90 -4.72
N ALA A 96 -11.60 2.51 -4.05
CA ALA A 96 -10.18 2.12 -4.09
C ALA A 96 -9.72 1.52 -2.77
N ALA A 97 -8.87 0.49 -2.84
CA ALA A 97 -8.17 -0.11 -1.72
C ALA A 97 -6.65 -0.06 -1.94
N LEU A 98 -5.93 0.54 -1.01
CA LEU A 98 -4.47 0.62 -1.04
C LEU A 98 -3.88 -0.39 -0.06
N THR A 99 -2.74 -1.02 -0.46
CA THR A 99 -2.06 -2.01 0.38
C THR A 99 -0.62 -1.61 0.74
N PRO A 100 -0.35 -0.40 1.27
CA PRO A 100 1.00 0.07 1.53
C PRO A 100 1.69 -0.69 2.66
N HIS A 101 3.01 -0.85 2.56
CA HIS A 101 3.86 -1.01 3.73
C HIS A 101 4.17 0.36 4.37
N PRO A 102 4.75 0.42 5.61
CA PRO A 102 4.94 1.70 6.29
C PRO A 102 5.75 2.74 5.52
N MET A 103 6.72 2.33 4.69
CA MET A 103 7.52 3.26 3.89
C MET A 103 6.74 3.84 2.69
N GLU A 104 5.87 3.04 2.06
CA GLU A 104 4.95 3.52 1.02
C GLU A 104 3.95 4.52 1.62
N LEU A 105 3.36 4.18 2.78
CA LEU A 105 2.45 5.11 3.46
C LEU A 105 3.17 6.40 3.91
N SER A 106 4.44 6.32 4.29
CA SER A 106 5.26 7.48 4.60
C SER A 106 5.39 8.44 3.41
N ARG A 107 5.54 7.91 2.19
CA ARG A 107 5.58 8.73 0.96
C ARG A 107 4.23 9.39 0.66
N LEU A 108 3.13 8.67 0.88
CA LEU A 108 1.78 9.21 0.67
C LEU A 108 1.42 10.31 1.67
N THR A 109 1.87 10.17 2.92
CA THR A 109 1.44 11.04 4.03
C THR A 109 2.46 12.11 4.39
N GLY A 110 3.72 11.94 4.01
CA GLY A 110 4.84 12.76 4.50
C GLY A 110 5.24 12.48 5.97
N CYS A 111 4.55 11.56 6.66
CA CYS A 111 4.87 11.18 8.04
C CYS A 111 6.07 10.22 8.08
N GLY A 112 6.88 10.32 9.14
CA GLY A 112 8.00 9.39 9.34
C GLY A 112 7.53 7.95 9.56
N VAL A 113 8.30 6.96 9.08
CA VAL A 113 8.00 5.52 9.24
C VAL A 113 7.85 5.13 10.72
N GLU A 114 8.69 5.69 11.60
CA GLU A 114 8.60 5.44 13.04
C GLU A 114 7.29 5.96 13.65
N GLU A 115 6.86 7.14 13.24
CA GLU A 115 5.60 7.75 13.65
C GLU A 115 4.41 6.88 13.21
N ILE A 116 4.41 6.46 11.94
CA ILE A 116 3.40 5.54 11.42
C ILE A 116 3.36 4.25 12.23
N ASN A 117 4.53 3.67 12.55
CA ASN A 117 4.60 2.42 13.30
C ASN A 117 4.12 2.55 14.75
N ARG A 118 4.31 3.70 15.38
CA ARG A 118 3.78 3.99 16.74
C ARG A 118 2.26 4.15 16.73
N ASN A 119 1.70 4.75 15.67
CA ASN A 119 0.30 5.19 15.61
C ASN A 119 -0.49 4.55 14.46
N ARG A 120 -0.18 3.29 14.09
CA ARG A 120 -0.69 2.59 12.90
C ARG A 120 -2.20 2.72 12.68
N VAL A 121 -3.00 2.48 13.73
CA VAL A 121 -4.47 2.54 13.67
C VAL A 121 -4.94 3.98 13.41
N HIS A 122 -4.36 4.94 14.13
CA HIS A 122 -4.72 6.35 13.97
C HIS A 122 -4.38 6.85 12.57
N THR A 123 -3.16 6.57 12.09
CA THR A 123 -2.71 6.97 10.76
C THR A 123 -3.58 6.35 9.66
N ALA A 124 -3.90 5.05 9.78
CA ALA A 124 -4.75 4.38 8.80
C ALA A 124 -6.17 4.99 8.76
N ARG A 125 -6.78 5.25 9.91
CA ARG A 125 -8.12 5.87 9.99
C ARG A 125 -8.14 7.29 9.43
N ALA A 126 -7.14 8.11 9.78
CA ALA A 126 -7.03 9.47 9.30
C ALA A 126 -6.89 9.50 7.77
N PHE A 127 -6.03 8.65 7.22
CA PHE A 127 -5.82 8.53 5.78
C PHE A 127 -7.10 8.13 5.04
N THR A 128 -7.78 7.08 5.51
CA THR A 128 -8.99 6.59 4.84
C THR A 128 -10.15 7.59 4.91
N ALA A 129 -10.28 8.31 6.01
CA ALA A 129 -11.30 9.35 6.16
C ALA A 129 -11.04 10.56 5.24
N GLU A 130 -9.77 10.91 5.03
CA GLU A 130 -9.39 12.04 4.18
C GLU A 130 -9.57 11.75 2.69
N TYR A 131 -9.15 10.56 2.24
CA TYR A 131 -9.14 10.23 0.81
C TYR A 131 -10.33 9.37 0.35
N GLY A 132 -11.24 9.01 1.26
CA GLY A 132 -12.43 8.21 0.92
C GLY A 132 -12.11 6.79 0.45
N CYS A 133 -10.92 6.25 0.76
CA CYS A 133 -10.45 4.96 0.28
C CYS A 133 -10.34 3.93 1.41
N TYR A 134 -10.15 2.66 1.05
CA TYR A 134 -9.80 1.60 1.99
C TYR A 134 -8.28 1.45 2.07
N LEU A 135 -7.77 1.06 3.22
CA LEU A 135 -6.34 0.89 3.46
C LEU A 135 -6.03 -0.41 4.18
N LEU A 136 -5.05 -1.15 3.68
CA LEU A 136 -4.41 -2.27 4.35
C LEU A 136 -2.94 -1.91 4.60
N LEU A 137 -2.61 -1.45 5.81
CA LEU A 137 -1.25 -1.12 6.20
C LEU A 137 -0.49 -2.39 6.59
N LYS A 138 0.35 -2.87 5.67
CA LYS A 138 1.15 -4.10 5.83
C LYS A 138 2.09 -4.03 7.05
N GLY A 139 2.24 -5.15 7.77
CA GLY A 139 3.16 -5.28 8.92
C GLY A 139 2.86 -6.51 9.76
N SER A 140 3.59 -6.70 10.87
CA SER A 140 3.42 -7.87 11.76
C SER A 140 2.00 -7.98 12.34
N ARG A 141 1.29 -6.86 12.43
CA ARG A 141 -0.14 -6.74 12.73
C ARG A 141 -0.71 -5.80 11.70
N THR A 142 -1.15 -6.37 10.58
CA THR A 142 -1.72 -5.60 9.49
C THR A 142 -2.98 -4.90 9.95
N VAL A 143 -3.06 -3.60 9.70
CA VAL A 143 -4.21 -2.76 10.04
C VAL A 143 -5.02 -2.54 8.77
N ILE A 144 -6.30 -2.86 8.82
CA ILE A 144 -7.26 -2.59 7.75
C ILE A 144 -8.19 -1.48 8.24
N ALA A 145 -8.35 -0.43 7.44
CA ALA A 145 -9.22 0.71 7.74
C ALA A 145 -10.15 1.01 6.58
N ALA A 146 -11.37 1.44 6.89
CA ALA A 146 -12.38 1.87 5.95
C ALA A 146 -12.66 3.38 6.10
N PRO A 147 -13.19 4.05 5.05
CA PRO A 147 -13.50 5.49 5.11
C PRO A 147 -14.60 5.85 6.13
N ASP A 148 -15.45 4.89 6.50
CA ASP A 148 -16.47 5.05 7.53
C ASP A 148 -15.94 4.93 8.97
N GLY A 149 -14.63 4.76 9.15
CA GLY A 149 -13.95 4.69 10.44
C GLY A 149 -13.86 3.29 11.03
N ARG A 150 -14.40 2.25 10.37
CA ARG A 150 -14.19 0.84 10.79
C ARG A 150 -12.71 0.48 10.68
N VAL A 151 -12.23 -0.28 11.67
CA VAL A 151 -10.85 -0.80 11.68
C VAL A 151 -10.84 -2.26 12.10
N ARG A 152 -10.01 -3.06 11.44
CA ARG A 152 -9.66 -4.43 11.85
C ARG A 152 -8.15 -4.59 11.91
N ILE A 153 -7.69 -5.49 12.76
CA ILE A 153 -6.27 -5.84 12.88
C ILE A 153 -6.18 -7.35 12.72
N THR A 154 -5.41 -7.81 11.72
CA THR A 154 -5.15 -9.23 11.59
C THR A 154 -4.06 -9.68 12.56
N VAL A 155 -4.26 -10.85 13.14
CA VAL A 155 -3.30 -11.50 14.04
C VAL A 155 -2.60 -12.70 13.40
N SER A 156 -2.98 -13.05 12.16
CA SER A 156 -2.33 -14.08 11.36
C SER A 156 -1.09 -13.53 10.65
N GLY A 157 -0.15 -14.41 10.37
CA GLY A 157 1.07 -14.11 9.63
C GLY A 157 2.34 -14.33 10.43
N CYS A 158 3.44 -14.52 9.72
CA CYS A 158 4.75 -14.76 10.30
C CYS A 158 5.87 -14.16 9.42
N SER A 159 7.11 -14.25 9.89
CA SER A 159 8.28 -13.73 9.19
C SER A 159 8.53 -14.36 7.81
N ALA A 160 7.97 -15.54 7.53
CA ALA A 160 8.05 -16.16 6.21
C ALA A 160 7.45 -15.29 5.09
N LEU A 161 6.52 -14.41 5.43
CA LEU A 161 5.89 -13.47 4.50
C LEU A 161 6.74 -12.22 4.19
N ALA A 162 7.82 -11.99 4.92
CA ALA A 162 8.73 -10.85 4.69
C ALA A 162 9.67 -11.11 3.50
N LYS A 163 9.10 -11.39 2.33
CA LYS A 163 9.82 -11.71 1.08
C LYS A 163 9.22 -10.99 -0.11
N GLY A 164 10.06 -10.65 -1.09
CA GLY A 164 9.60 -10.10 -2.36
C GLY A 164 8.62 -11.05 -3.06
N GLY A 165 7.53 -10.52 -3.59
CA GLY A 165 6.44 -11.30 -4.20
C GLY A 165 5.29 -11.67 -3.25
N SER A 166 5.50 -11.62 -1.92
CA SER A 166 4.43 -11.92 -0.96
C SER A 166 3.31 -10.86 -1.00
N GLY A 167 3.67 -9.58 -1.18
CA GLY A 167 2.70 -8.49 -1.35
C GLY A 167 1.85 -8.65 -2.62
N ASP A 168 2.48 -9.09 -3.71
CA ASP A 168 1.79 -9.31 -5.00
C ASP A 168 0.71 -10.39 -4.87
N VAL A 169 1.02 -11.48 -4.14
CA VAL A 169 0.02 -12.52 -3.83
C VAL A 169 -1.13 -11.96 -2.99
N LEU A 170 -0.82 -11.14 -1.96
CA LEU A 170 -1.85 -10.49 -1.14
C LEU A 170 -2.76 -9.60 -1.98
N ALA A 171 -2.20 -8.74 -2.82
CA ALA A 171 -2.97 -7.87 -3.70
C ALA A 171 -3.86 -8.67 -4.67
N GLY A 172 -3.31 -9.76 -5.24
CA GLY A 172 -4.07 -10.68 -6.10
C GLY A 172 -5.23 -11.37 -5.38
N VAL A 173 -5.03 -11.82 -4.14
CA VAL A 173 -6.09 -12.44 -3.33
C VAL A 173 -7.20 -11.45 -3.00
N VAL A 174 -6.84 -10.22 -2.60
CA VAL A 174 -7.82 -9.16 -2.33
C VAL A 174 -8.61 -8.82 -3.59
N GLY A 175 -7.92 -8.65 -4.73
CA GLY A 175 -8.56 -8.40 -6.03
C GLY A 175 -9.52 -9.53 -6.43
N ALA A 176 -9.13 -10.79 -6.23
CA ALA A 176 -9.98 -11.95 -6.51
C ALA A 176 -11.25 -11.99 -5.63
N LEU A 177 -11.14 -11.64 -4.34
CA LEU A 177 -12.28 -11.55 -3.44
C LEU A 177 -13.21 -10.39 -3.83
N ALA A 178 -12.66 -9.23 -4.16
CA ALA A 178 -13.43 -8.08 -4.65
C ALA A 178 -14.17 -8.41 -5.96
N ALA A 179 -13.52 -9.11 -6.89
CA ALA A 179 -14.13 -9.58 -8.14
C ALA A 179 -15.26 -10.61 -7.93
N GLN A 180 -15.26 -11.32 -6.81
CA GLN A 180 -16.34 -12.22 -6.39
C GLN A 180 -17.51 -11.49 -5.71
N GLY A 181 -17.44 -10.15 -5.58
CA GLY A 181 -18.51 -9.34 -4.99
C GLY A 181 -18.38 -9.09 -3.49
N TYR A 182 -17.27 -9.43 -2.87
CA TYR A 182 -17.02 -9.01 -1.49
C TYR A 182 -16.86 -7.48 -1.41
N ASP A 183 -17.41 -6.89 -0.35
CA ASP A 183 -17.08 -5.51 0.03
C ASP A 183 -15.57 -5.37 0.24
N LEU A 184 -14.97 -4.24 -0.16
CA LEU A 184 -13.52 -4.06 -0.10
C LEU A 184 -12.95 -4.20 1.31
N PHE A 185 -13.69 -3.77 2.35
CA PHE A 185 -13.24 -3.95 3.72
C PHE A 185 -13.18 -5.42 4.13
N ASP A 186 -14.15 -6.22 3.69
CA ASP A 186 -14.18 -7.66 3.93
C ASP A 186 -13.15 -8.38 3.06
N ALA A 187 -13.00 -8.00 1.79
CA ALA A 187 -11.96 -8.54 0.89
C ALA A 187 -10.55 -8.33 1.45
N LEU A 188 -10.23 -7.12 1.94
CA LEU A 188 -8.98 -6.82 2.62
C LEU A 188 -8.78 -7.65 3.89
N THR A 189 -9.84 -7.80 4.69
CA THR A 189 -9.78 -8.53 5.96
C THR A 189 -9.56 -10.02 5.75
N VAL A 190 -10.38 -10.64 4.91
CA VAL A 190 -10.31 -12.07 4.59
C VAL A 190 -9.01 -12.37 3.85
N GLY A 191 -8.65 -11.54 2.86
CA GLY A 191 -7.40 -11.67 2.11
C GLY A 191 -6.17 -11.63 3.03
N ALA A 192 -6.09 -10.65 3.93
CA ALA A 192 -4.98 -10.56 4.89
C ALA A 192 -4.94 -11.76 5.84
N PHE A 193 -6.09 -12.24 6.29
CA PHE A 193 -6.18 -13.41 7.17
C PHE A 193 -5.71 -14.69 6.46
N LEU A 194 -6.23 -14.97 5.27
CA LEU A 194 -5.86 -16.15 4.48
C LEU A 194 -4.38 -16.15 4.11
N HIS A 195 -3.88 -15.01 3.64
CA HIS A 195 -2.47 -14.81 3.32
C HIS A 195 -1.57 -15.05 4.54
N GLY A 196 -1.97 -14.52 5.70
CA GLY A 196 -1.28 -14.75 6.96
C GLY A 196 -1.25 -16.22 7.37
N ARG A 197 -2.40 -16.90 7.33
CA ARG A 197 -2.53 -18.32 7.68
C ARG A 197 -1.74 -19.23 6.72
N ALA A 198 -1.79 -18.94 5.42
CA ALA A 198 -0.99 -19.68 4.43
C ALA A 198 0.52 -19.55 4.72
N GLY A 199 0.98 -18.34 5.04
CA GLY A 199 2.37 -18.12 5.43
C GLY A 199 2.79 -18.90 6.67
N GLU A 200 1.92 -18.98 7.68
CA GLU A 200 2.15 -19.79 8.89
C GLU A 200 2.26 -21.28 8.56
N GLN A 201 1.35 -21.82 7.74
CA GLN A 201 1.38 -23.23 7.32
C GLN A 201 2.65 -23.54 6.53
N LEU A 202 3.03 -22.70 5.59
CA LEU A 202 4.27 -22.85 4.84
C LEU A 202 5.50 -22.78 5.74
N ALA A 203 5.51 -21.88 6.74
CA ALA A 203 6.60 -21.79 7.70
C ALA A 203 6.74 -23.06 8.56
N VAL A 204 5.64 -23.70 8.91
CA VAL A 204 5.66 -25.00 9.61
C VAL A 204 6.27 -26.10 8.72
N ARG A 205 5.92 -26.13 7.42
CA ARG A 205 6.37 -27.17 6.48
C ARG A 205 7.80 -26.99 5.98
N PHE A 206 8.21 -25.77 5.72
CA PHE A 206 9.47 -25.46 5.03
C PHE A 206 10.41 -24.57 5.87
N GLY A 207 10.01 -24.19 7.06
CA GLY A 207 10.69 -23.15 7.84
C GLY A 207 10.44 -21.76 7.28
N ALA A 208 10.68 -20.73 8.09
CA ALA A 208 10.48 -19.34 7.67
C ALA A 208 11.32 -18.94 6.44
N HIS A 209 12.52 -19.51 6.32
CA HIS A 209 13.43 -19.24 5.19
C HIS A 209 13.14 -20.08 3.94
N GLY A 210 12.58 -21.28 4.09
CA GLY A 210 12.28 -22.18 2.99
C GLY A 210 10.92 -21.93 2.31
N ALA A 211 9.98 -21.29 2.97
CA ALA A 211 8.70 -20.92 2.38
C ALA A 211 8.88 -19.90 1.25
N LEU A 212 8.24 -20.13 0.09
CA LEU A 212 8.31 -19.24 -1.08
C LEU A 212 6.97 -18.56 -1.34
N PRO A 213 6.94 -17.29 -1.77
CA PRO A 213 5.69 -16.60 -2.12
C PRO A 213 4.86 -17.31 -3.19
N SER A 214 5.51 -18.00 -4.13
CA SER A 214 4.83 -18.78 -5.18
C SER A 214 4.01 -19.96 -4.65
N GLN A 215 4.25 -20.41 -3.42
CA GLN A 215 3.50 -21.48 -2.77
C GLN A 215 2.24 -20.99 -2.05
N LEU A 216 2.16 -19.67 -1.78
CA LEU A 216 1.02 -19.07 -1.06
C LEU A 216 -0.33 -19.31 -1.74
N PRO A 217 -0.48 -19.14 -3.08
CA PRO A 217 -1.78 -19.37 -3.72
C PRO A 217 -2.31 -20.79 -3.53
N GLU A 218 -1.44 -21.80 -3.65
CA GLU A 218 -1.81 -23.21 -3.44
C GLU A 218 -2.24 -23.45 -1.98
N GLU A 219 -1.48 -22.90 -1.02
CA GLU A 219 -1.79 -23.06 0.39
C GLU A 219 -3.07 -22.32 0.79
N ILE A 220 -3.35 -21.15 0.20
CA ILE A 220 -4.63 -20.44 0.35
C ILE A 220 -5.78 -21.29 -0.19
N GLY A 221 -5.61 -21.92 -1.36
CA GLY A 221 -6.59 -22.84 -1.91
C GLY A 221 -6.93 -23.99 -0.95
N ARG A 222 -5.93 -24.55 -0.27
CA ARG A 222 -6.14 -25.62 0.74
C ARG A 222 -6.88 -25.14 1.99
N LEU A 223 -6.73 -23.88 2.36
CA LEU A 223 -7.44 -23.27 3.49
C LEU A 223 -8.92 -23.01 3.20
N LEU A 224 -9.26 -22.90 1.93
CA LEU A 224 -10.63 -22.66 1.48
C LEU A 224 -11.44 -23.95 1.26
N GLY A 225 -10.81 -25.14 1.29
CA GLY A 225 -11.41 -26.45 1.09
C GLY A 225 -11.23 -26.90 -0.34
#